data_a6ca413c6722d9f9f96b9207580daba2
#
_entry.id   a6ca413c6722d9f9f96b9207580daba2
#
_cell.length_a   1.000
_cell.length_b   1.000
_cell.length_c   1.000
_cell.angle_alpha   90.00
_cell.angle_beta   90.00
_cell.angle_gamma   90.00
#
_symmetry.space_group_name_H-M   'P 1'
#
loop_
_entity.id
_entity.type
_entity.pdbx_description
1 polymer ?
#
loop_
_entity_poly.entity_id
_entity_poly.type
_entity_poly.pdbx_seq_one_letter_code
_entity_poly.pdbx_strand_id
1 'polypeptide(L)'
;KKMMKKFFTLALLGVSLAVNAQQVNGSFETWENCYPWSSTTTNKKVGTQPVGWKMSNVSYNTFSSSTVGAETTDAAGGKGVLLTNKDVAGQKIPAYISLGTPWSTASTKRNTVKDGSADGGVWGGIEFTYKPDAVKLQYKRALTDGSTERASVIAYLWKGTWTQKSVPANVAVGLISYGSPKAVDMKDRDRNVLYNASGTVGGNISSTSDAELIASKEYYITDVASDWTSLTVDLNYKTNSTPEKLNIILSANDFFADRSGIVANNTLSVDDVKLIYRSQISSLKVNGTALEGFNKDTYTYAIKGSCPESEAAFDAVLNGKNASIAWTKSGNTYTATVSNVGEDES
;
A
#
# COMPACT_ATOMS: atom_id res chain seq x y z
N LYS A 1 -48.68 -17.50 -38.56
CA LYS A 1 -48.13 -18.03 -37.30
C LYS A 1 -47.14 -16.98 -36.70
N LYS A 2 -47.60 -16.23 -35.72
CA LYS A 2 -46.75 -15.21 -35.04
C LYS A 2 -45.66 -15.96 -34.25
N MET A 3 -44.41 -15.88 -34.67
CA MET A 3 -43.30 -16.43 -33.91
C MET A 3 -43.19 -15.62 -32.61
N MET A 4 -43.58 -16.21 -31.51
CA MET A 4 -43.31 -15.63 -30.18
C MET A 4 -41.78 -15.57 -29.99
N LYS A 5 -41.25 -14.36 -29.87
CA LYS A 5 -39.83 -14.17 -29.52
C LYS A 5 -39.64 -14.72 -28.10
N LYS A 6 -38.80 -15.73 -27.97
CA LYS A 6 -38.42 -16.25 -26.66
C LYS A 6 -37.43 -15.28 -26.04
N PHE A 7 -37.62 -15.00 -24.77
CA PHE A 7 -36.68 -14.21 -23.96
C PHE A 7 -36.34 -15.01 -22.70
N PHE A 8 -35.15 -14.81 -22.19
CA PHE A 8 -34.80 -15.25 -20.85
C PHE A 8 -34.22 -14.07 -20.07
N THR A 9 -34.27 -14.15 -18.74
CA THR A 9 -33.80 -13.10 -17.84
C THR A 9 -32.45 -13.52 -17.26
N LEU A 10 -31.53 -12.56 -17.21
CA LEU A 10 -30.28 -12.68 -16.50
C LEU A 10 -30.27 -11.64 -15.37
N ALA A 11 -30.15 -12.09 -14.14
CA ALA A 11 -29.97 -11.25 -12.97
C ALA A 11 -28.51 -11.35 -12.47
N LEU A 12 -27.88 -10.21 -12.14
CA LEU A 12 -26.56 -10.10 -11.59
C LEU A 12 -26.69 -9.59 -10.15
N LEU A 13 -26.20 -10.35 -9.20
CA LEU A 13 -26.19 -9.97 -7.79
C LEU A 13 -24.74 -9.87 -7.30
N GLY A 14 -24.34 -8.69 -6.86
CA GLY A 14 -23.14 -8.53 -6.05
C GLY A 14 -23.48 -8.84 -4.60
N VAL A 15 -22.87 -9.84 -4.02
CA VAL A 15 -22.96 -10.14 -2.59
C VAL A 15 -21.57 -10.01 -2.04
N SER A 16 -21.30 -8.93 -1.31
CA SER A 16 -20.17 -8.90 -0.40
C SER A 16 -20.51 -9.83 0.77
N LEU A 17 -20.04 -11.06 0.71
CA LEU A 17 -19.99 -11.86 1.91
C LEU A 17 -19.02 -11.16 2.84
N ALA A 18 -19.51 -10.64 3.95
CA ALA A 18 -18.69 -10.08 5.01
C ALA A 18 -17.91 -11.22 5.72
N VAL A 19 -17.07 -11.89 4.96
CA VAL A 19 -15.94 -12.61 5.52
C VAL A 19 -14.93 -11.52 5.81
N ASN A 20 -14.55 -11.32 7.07
CA ASN A 20 -13.61 -10.32 7.52
C ASN A 20 -12.28 -10.49 6.78
N ALA A 21 -12.17 -9.94 5.58
CA ALA A 21 -10.87 -9.78 4.93
C ALA A 21 -10.01 -8.96 5.88
N GLN A 22 -8.78 -9.39 6.05
CA GLN A 22 -7.84 -8.68 6.91
C GLN A 22 -7.72 -7.24 6.41
N GLN A 23 -8.15 -6.30 7.22
CA GLN A 23 -7.97 -4.87 7.01
C GLN A 23 -6.79 -4.36 7.84
N VAL A 24 -6.20 -3.27 7.41
CA VAL A 24 -5.22 -2.54 8.20
C VAL A 24 -5.97 -1.59 9.15
N ASN A 25 -5.36 -1.18 10.27
CA ASN A 25 -5.91 -0.11 11.12
C ASN A 25 -5.71 1.24 10.40
N GLY A 26 -6.51 1.51 9.40
CA GLY A 26 -6.36 2.69 8.54
C GLY A 26 -7.24 3.87 8.91
N SER A 27 -8.18 3.70 9.85
CA SER A 27 -8.96 4.79 10.44
C SER A 27 -8.18 5.60 11.49
N PHE A 28 -7.01 5.11 11.89
CA PHE A 28 -6.08 5.75 12.83
C PHE A 28 -6.68 6.19 14.17
N GLU A 29 -7.77 5.59 14.62
CA GLU A 29 -8.42 5.96 15.87
C GLU A 29 -7.64 5.56 17.12
N THR A 30 -6.81 4.52 17.03
CA THR A 30 -6.04 4.00 18.16
C THR A 30 -4.55 4.25 17.98
N TRP A 31 -3.92 4.77 19.05
CA TRP A 31 -2.52 5.18 19.05
C TRP A 31 -1.74 4.52 20.18
N GLU A 32 -0.46 4.29 19.92
CA GLU A 32 0.50 3.73 20.87
C GLU A 32 1.77 4.60 20.93
N ASN A 33 2.64 4.35 21.90
CA ASN A 33 3.94 5.02 21.95
C ASN A 33 4.82 4.61 20.78
N CYS A 34 5.43 5.60 20.12
CA CYS A 34 6.41 5.35 19.07
C CYS A 34 7.82 5.16 19.66
N TYR A 35 8.43 4.02 19.36
CA TYR A 35 9.82 3.70 19.69
C TYR A 35 10.58 3.48 18.38
N PRO A 36 11.20 4.53 17.81
CA PRO A 36 11.93 4.41 16.57
C PRO A 36 13.01 3.35 16.65
N TRP A 37 13.20 2.61 15.56
CA TRP A 37 14.28 1.65 15.46
C TRP A 37 15.65 2.35 15.66
N SER A 38 16.51 1.70 16.40
CA SER A 38 17.87 2.15 16.63
C SER A 38 18.80 0.94 16.81
N SER A 39 19.94 0.98 16.15
CA SER A 39 20.98 -0.04 16.33
C SER A 39 21.83 0.16 17.61
N THR A 40 21.72 1.31 18.25
CA THR A 40 22.68 1.72 19.31
C THR A 40 22.03 2.14 20.63
N THR A 41 20.76 2.50 20.64
CA THR A 41 20.07 3.00 21.83
C THR A 41 18.88 2.16 22.22
N THR A 42 18.69 2.06 23.51
CA THR A 42 17.52 1.43 24.11
C THR A 42 16.29 2.32 23.92
N ASN A 43 15.23 1.72 23.48
CA ASN A 43 13.81 2.13 23.52
C ASN A 43 13.51 3.55 24.00
N LYS A 44 13.95 4.57 23.27
CA LYS A 44 13.56 5.95 23.56
C LYS A 44 12.23 6.24 22.88
N LYS A 45 11.23 6.62 23.66
CA LYS A 45 9.95 7.10 23.13
C LYS A 45 10.14 8.40 22.34
N VAL A 46 9.62 8.47 21.13
CA VAL A 46 9.58 9.68 20.29
C VAL A 46 8.18 9.83 19.69
N GLY A 47 7.32 10.53 20.41
CA GLY A 47 5.93 10.73 20.02
C GLY A 47 5.07 9.48 20.12
N THR A 48 4.04 9.44 19.30
CA THR A 48 3.08 8.34 19.17
C THR A 48 2.97 7.90 17.72
N GLN A 49 2.37 6.74 17.49
CA GLN A 49 2.08 6.19 16.16
C GLN A 49 0.75 5.44 16.21
N PRO A 50 0.01 5.31 15.10
CA PRO A 50 -1.17 4.46 15.08
C PRO A 50 -0.81 3.00 15.35
N VAL A 51 -1.67 2.30 16.06
CA VAL A 51 -1.48 0.85 16.33
C VAL A 51 -1.41 0.09 15.01
N GLY A 52 -0.39 -0.76 14.88
CA GLY A 52 -0.15 -1.56 13.68
C GLY A 52 0.66 -0.85 12.59
N TRP A 53 0.98 0.43 12.76
CA TRP A 53 1.81 1.21 11.86
C TRP A 53 3.09 1.67 12.55
N LYS A 54 4.11 1.98 11.76
CA LYS A 54 5.40 2.50 12.24
C LYS A 54 5.68 3.84 11.58
N MET A 55 6.02 4.84 12.39
CA MET A 55 6.40 6.17 11.91
C MET A 55 7.90 6.34 11.78
N SER A 56 8.32 7.18 10.83
CA SER A 56 9.72 7.55 10.62
C SER A 56 10.24 8.58 11.62
N ASN A 57 9.65 8.67 12.81
CA ASN A 57 10.19 9.47 13.91
C ASN A 57 11.59 9.01 14.26
N VAL A 58 12.48 9.93 14.64
CA VAL A 58 13.90 9.65 14.79
C VAL A 58 14.39 9.95 16.20
N SER A 59 15.12 9.01 16.78
CA SER A 59 15.93 9.23 17.98
C SER A 59 17.38 9.36 17.59
N TYR A 60 17.97 10.55 17.73
CA TYR A 60 19.35 10.81 17.31
C TYR A 60 20.38 10.26 18.30
N ASN A 61 20.10 10.39 19.55
CA ASN A 61 20.90 9.89 20.68
C ASN A 61 20.10 10.13 21.97
N THR A 62 20.79 10.05 23.12
CA THR A 62 20.16 10.34 24.42
C THR A 62 19.62 11.76 24.55
N PHE A 63 20.09 12.71 23.74
CA PHE A 63 19.83 14.13 23.92
C PHE A 63 18.80 14.72 22.95
N SER A 64 18.67 14.16 21.75
CA SER A 64 17.77 14.73 20.72
C SER A 64 16.94 13.71 20.01
N SER A 65 15.74 14.12 19.60
CA SER A 65 14.81 13.34 18.81
C SER A 65 14.00 14.26 17.92
N SER A 66 13.43 13.74 16.84
CA SER A 66 12.54 14.48 15.96
C SER A 66 11.29 13.68 15.67
N THR A 67 10.14 14.32 15.90
CA THR A 67 8.83 13.81 15.54
C THR A 67 8.47 14.37 14.18
N VAL A 68 8.38 13.54 13.15
CA VAL A 68 7.98 13.89 11.79
C VAL A 68 6.57 13.43 11.46
N GLY A 69 6.03 12.51 12.25
CA GLY A 69 4.63 12.08 12.18
C GLY A 69 3.94 12.27 13.51
N ALA A 70 2.70 12.72 13.50
CA ALA A 70 1.88 12.98 14.67
C ALA A 70 0.41 12.67 14.42
N GLU A 71 -0.34 12.47 15.50
CA GLU A 71 -1.81 12.47 15.50
C GLU A 71 -2.32 13.86 15.11
N THR A 72 -3.40 13.88 14.33
CA THR A 72 -4.14 15.10 14.04
C THR A 72 -5.64 14.87 14.22
N THR A 73 -6.33 15.90 14.69
CA THR A 73 -7.80 15.96 14.73
C THR A 73 -8.39 16.62 13.48
N ASP A 74 -7.58 17.25 12.63
CA ASP A 74 -7.95 17.55 11.25
C ASP A 74 -7.84 16.26 10.45
N ALA A 75 -8.91 15.48 10.46
CA ALA A 75 -9.04 14.14 9.91
C ALA A 75 -10.29 14.04 9.03
N ALA A 76 -10.37 13.07 8.14
CA ALA A 76 -11.58 12.80 7.36
C ALA A 76 -12.68 12.23 8.25
N GLY A 77 -12.28 11.55 9.35
CA GLY A 77 -13.15 11.06 10.40
C GLY A 77 -12.36 10.79 11.68
N GLY A 78 -12.76 11.32 12.81
CA GLY A 78 -12.09 11.07 14.10
C GLY A 78 -10.65 11.59 14.17
N LYS A 79 -9.67 10.70 14.03
CA LYS A 79 -8.24 11.00 14.09
C LYS A 79 -7.54 10.59 12.79
N GLY A 80 -6.54 11.37 12.40
CA GLY A 80 -5.69 11.07 11.25
C GLY A 80 -4.21 11.19 11.58
N VAL A 81 -3.38 10.99 10.58
CA VAL A 81 -1.92 11.11 10.63
C VAL A 81 -1.48 12.37 9.90
N LEU A 82 -0.69 13.22 10.54
CA LEU A 82 0.01 14.33 9.91
C LEU A 82 1.49 13.97 9.78
N LEU A 83 1.99 13.93 8.57
CA LEU A 83 3.38 13.75 8.20
C LEU A 83 3.99 15.10 7.79
N THR A 84 5.11 15.48 8.39
CA THR A 84 5.79 16.76 8.11
C THR A 84 7.28 16.52 7.91
N ASN A 85 7.78 16.74 6.71
CA ASN A 85 9.21 16.69 6.43
C ASN A 85 9.96 17.73 7.27
N LYS A 86 11.13 17.39 7.79
CA LYS A 86 11.92 18.31 8.62
C LYS A 86 13.36 18.45 8.13
N ASP A 87 13.94 19.58 8.49
CA ASP A 87 15.38 19.83 8.45
C ASP A 87 15.85 20.11 9.86
N VAL A 88 16.73 19.28 10.40
CA VAL A 88 17.30 19.46 11.72
C VAL A 88 18.80 19.60 11.58
N ALA A 89 19.31 20.80 11.76
CA ALA A 89 20.71 21.15 11.63
C ALA A 89 21.34 20.69 10.29
N GLY A 90 20.59 20.87 9.19
CA GLY A 90 21.00 20.47 7.85
C GLY A 90 20.80 18.99 7.52
N GLN A 91 20.22 18.22 8.42
CA GLN A 91 19.82 16.84 8.15
C GLN A 91 18.36 16.80 7.71
N LYS A 92 18.15 16.37 6.49
CA LYS A 92 16.81 16.17 5.95
C LYS A 92 16.19 14.90 6.50
N ILE A 93 14.99 15.01 7.06
CA ILE A 93 14.27 13.89 7.67
C ILE A 93 12.96 13.71 6.93
N PRO A 94 12.82 12.60 6.18
CA PRO A 94 11.58 12.25 5.50
C PRO A 94 10.49 11.88 6.50
N ALA A 95 9.29 12.37 6.28
CA ALA A 95 8.12 12.00 7.06
C ALA A 95 7.32 10.93 6.33
N TYR A 96 7.23 9.76 6.92
CA TYR A 96 6.41 8.67 6.40
C TYR A 96 5.90 7.73 7.49
N ILE A 97 4.87 6.98 7.14
CA ILE A 97 4.29 5.92 7.96
C ILE A 97 4.26 4.63 7.12
N SER A 98 4.48 3.50 7.76
CA SER A 98 4.53 2.20 7.07
C SER A 98 4.02 1.06 7.95
N LEU A 99 3.55 -0.03 7.32
CA LEU A 99 3.28 -1.29 8.02
C LEU A 99 4.57 -2.05 8.36
N GLY A 100 5.67 -1.75 7.66
CA GLY A 100 7.01 -2.24 7.98
C GLY A 100 7.77 -1.31 8.92
N THR A 101 8.99 -1.69 9.27
CA THR A 101 9.83 -0.95 10.23
C THR A 101 10.74 0.04 9.52
N PRO A 102 10.61 1.36 9.77
CA PRO A 102 11.56 2.36 9.29
C PRO A 102 12.96 2.16 9.87
N TRP A 103 13.96 2.39 9.05
CA TRP A 103 15.35 2.36 9.45
C TRP A 103 16.17 3.41 8.70
N SER A 104 17.29 3.80 9.24
CA SER A 104 18.23 4.69 8.56
C SER A 104 19.63 4.48 9.05
N THR A 105 20.61 4.76 8.18
CA THR A 105 22.01 4.90 8.52
C THR A 105 22.38 6.38 8.59
N ALA A 106 23.38 6.74 9.38
CA ALA A 106 23.91 8.09 9.39
C ALA A 106 25.24 8.17 8.64
N SER A 107 25.42 9.27 7.91
CA SER A 107 26.74 9.64 7.40
C SER A 107 27.51 10.42 8.44
N THR A 108 28.83 10.20 8.48
CA THR A 108 29.73 11.04 9.26
C THR A 108 29.91 12.45 8.69
N LYS A 109 29.53 12.63 7.43
CA LYS A 109 29.55 13.92 6.74
C LYS A 109 28.14 14.46 6.63
N ARG A 110 27.89 15.64 7.17
CA ARG A 110 26.61 16.33 7.00
C ARG A 110 26.27 16.43 5.51
N ASN A 111 25.06 16.00 5.14
CA ASN A 111 24.50 16.11 3.78
C ASN A 111 25.19 15.32 2.65
N THR A 112 26.09 14.39 2.93
CA THR A 112 26.67 13.55 1.88
C THR A 112 26.05 12.16 1.87
N VAL A 113 24.97 12.02 1.15
CA VAL A 113 24.41 10.69 0.76
C VAL A 113 25.18 10.11 -0.44
N LYS A 114 25.97 10.95 -1.13
CA LYS A 114 26.65 10.62 -2.39
C LYS A 114 27.76 9.58 -2.29
N ASP A 115 28.27 9.32 -1.12
CA ASP A 115 29.36 8.35 -0.92
C ASP A 115 28.89 6.98 -0.45
N GLY A 116 27.56 6.73 -0.45
CA GLY A 116 26.98 5.49 0.03
C GLY A 116 27.05 5.30 1.55
N SER A 117 27.49 6.31 2.29
CA SER A 117 27.65 6.25 3.75
C SER A 117 26.35 6.46 4.53
N ALA A 118 25.28 6.89 3.85
CA ALA A 118 23.95 7.02 4.43
C ALA A 118 22.92 6.33 3.54
N ASP A 119 22.05 5.55 4.15
CA ASP A 119 20.95 4.86 3.51
C ASP A 119 19.75 4.81 4.46
N GLY A 120 18.59 4.44 3.97
CA GLY A 120 17.38 4.32 4.77
C GLY A 120 16.28 3.63 3.99
N GLY A 121 15.18 3.38 4.64
CA GLY A 121 14.03 2.73 4.05
C GLY A 121 13.16 2.06 5.09
N VAL A 122 12.48 1.01 4.65
CA VAL A 122 11.59 0.19 5.47
C VAL A 122 11.96 -1.28 5.26
N TRP A 123 11.87 -2.09 6.27
CA TRP A 123 11.92 -3.54 6.14
C TRP A 123 10.69 -4.21 6.74
N GLY A 124 10.40 -5.43 6.26
CA GLY A 124 9.27 -6.21 6.71
C GLY A 124 7.94 -5.66 6.23
N GLY A 125 6.92 -5.99 6.94
CA GLY A 125 5.52 -5.69 6.70
C GLY A 125 4.69 -6.48 7.69
N ILE A 126 3.43 -6.69 7.39
CA ILE A 126 2.51 -7.52 8.18
C ILE A 126 2.24 -8.84 7.47
N GLU A 127 1.92 -9.89 8.23
CA GLU A 127 1.38 -11.16 7.73
C GLU A 127 0.06 -10.87 6.99
N PHE A 128 -0.05 -11.36 5.75
CA PHE A 128 -1.20 -11.04 4.92
C PHE A 128 -1.36 -12.03 3.77
N THR A 129 -2.53 -12.66 3.67
CA THR A 129 -2.78 -13.74 2.70
C THR A 129 -3.86 -13.44 1.65
N TYR A 130 -4.45 -12.26 1.70
CA TYR A 130 -5.49 -11.84 0.75
C TYR A 130 -4.88 -11.10 -0.45
N LYS A 131 -5.69 -10.91 -1.50
CA LYS A 131 -5.31 -10.20 -2.73
C LYS A 131 -6.21 -8.98 -2.93
N PRO A 132 -5.96 -7.85 -2.26
CA PRO A 132 -6.72 -6.63 -2.50
C PRO A 132 -6.47 -6.11 -3.92
N ASP A 133 -7.48 -5.51 -4.52
CA ASP A 133 -7.38 -4.93 -5.86
C ASP A 133 -6.75 -3.52 -5.83
N ALA A 134 -6.97 -2.79 -4.72
CA ALA A 134 -6.47 -1.43 -4.55
C ALA A 134 -6.24 -1.08 -3.07
N VAL A 135 -5.49 0.01 -2.86
CA VAL A 135 -5.44 0.77 -1.61
C VAL A 135 -6.21 2.06 -1.82
N LYS A 136 -7.18 2.35 -0.96
CA LYS A 136 -7.95 3.61 -0.94
C LYS A 136 -7.62 4.38 0.33
N LEU A 137 -7.51 5.71 0.22
CA LEU A 137 -7.24 6.57 1.36
C LEU A 137 -7.84 7.96 1.15
N GLN A 138 -7.98 8.70 2.23
CA GLN A 138 -8.23 10.13 2.22
C GLN A 138 -6.91 10.86 2.50
N TYR A 139 -6.66 11.97 1.81
CA TYR A 139 -5.47 12.77 2.05
C TYR A 139 -5.71 14.28 1.94
N LYS A 140 -4.86 15.05 2.63
CA LYS A 140 -4.59 16.47 2.37
C LYS A 140 -3.10 16.65 2.15
N ARG A 141 -2.71 17.63 1.36
CA ARG A 141 -1.31 17.89 1.07
C ARG A 141 -1.02 19.37 0.95
N ALA A 142 0.02 19.83 1.64
CA ALA A 142 0.52 21.18 1.49
C ALA A 142 2.02 21.17 1.17
N LEU A 143 2.42 22.14 0.37
CA LEU A 143 3.80 22.35 -0.06
C LEU A 143 4.31 23.70 0.44
N THR A 144 5.58 23.74 0.80
CA THR A 144 6.32 25.00 0.96
C THR A 144 6.41 25.72 -0.38
N ASP A 145 6.36 27.03 -0.36
CA ASP A 145 6.40 27.87 -1.56
C ASP A 145 7.58 27.50 -2.48
N GLY A 146 7.26 27.32 -3.75
CA GLY A 146 8.22 26.92 -4.79
C GLY A 146 8.62 25.44 -4.77
N SER A 147 8.11 24.63 -3.85
CA SER A 147 8.37 23.18 -3.83
C SER A 147 7.61 22.46 -4.93
N THR A 148 8.30 21.58 -5.64
CA THR A 148 7.71 20.63 -6.61
C THR A 148 7.84 19.18 -6.13
N GLU A 149 8.23 18.99 -4.87
CA GLU A 149 8.35 17.65 -4.28
C GLU A 149 6.99 16.93 -4.36
N ARG A 150 6.99 15.67 -4.68
CA ARG A 150 5.80 14.82 -4.71
C ARG A 150 5.73 13.92 -3.48
N ALA A 151 4.53 13.61 -3.00
CA ALA A 151 4.31 12.62 -1.97
C ALA A 151 4.19 11.22 -2.59
N SER A 152 4.34 10.15 -1.78
CA SER A 152 4.32 8.78 -2.26
C SER A 152 3.29 7.93 -1.53
N VAL A 153 2.58 7.10 -2.30
CA VAL A 153 1.79 5.97 -1.83
C VAL A 153 2.39 4.72 -2.47
N ILE A 154 2.96 3.84 -1.67
CA ILE A 154 3.62 2.63 -2.13
C ILE A 154 2.98 1.44 -1.43
N ALA A 155 2.56 0.44 -2.19
CA ALA A 155 2.03 -0.80 -1.63
C ALA A 155 2.61 -2.00 -2.38
N TYR A 156 2.93 -3.07 -1.66
CA TYR A 156 3.44 -4.29 -2.25
C TYR A 156 3.13 -5.52 -1.40
N LEU A 157 2.92 -6.62 -2.12
CA LEU A 157 2.61 -7.95 -1.61
C LEU A 157 3.66 -8.94 -2.09
N TRP A 158 4.13 -9.80 -1.20
CA TRP A 158 5.13 -10.81 -1.54
C TRP A 158 4.98 -12.07 -0.69
N LYS A 159 5.68 -13.12 -1.08
CA LYS A 159 5.91 -14.33 -0.28
C LYS A 159 7.40 -14.65 -0.22
N GLY A 160 7.80 -15.52 0.70
CA GLY A 160 9.22 -15.81 0.95
C GLY A 160 9.94 -14.64 1.62
N THR A 161 11.27 -14.59 1.50
CA THR A 161 12.08 -13.58 2.20
C THR A 161 13.24 -13.08 1.35
N TRP A 162 13.39 -11.76 1.22
CA TRP A 162 14.63 -11.10 0.81
C TRP A 162 15.46 -10.79 2.04
N THR A 163 16.68 -11.30 2.10
CA THR A 163 17.60 -11.02 3.20
C THR A 163 18.76 -10.18 2.72
N GLN A 164 18.95 -9.02 3.33
CA GLN A 164 20.13 -8.22 3.17
C GLN A 164 21.14 -8.59 4.26
N LYS A 165 22.31 -9.11 3.88
CA LYS A 165 23.29 -9.70 4.82
C LYS A 165 24.02 -8.69 5.69
N SER A 166 24.13 -7.44 5.25
CA SER A 166 24.75 -6.38 6.04
C SER A 166 24.28 -5.02 5.55
N VAL A 167 24.36 -4.03 6.40
CA VAL A 167 24.17 -2.62 6.05
C VAL A 167 25.51 -1.89 6.03
N PRO A 168 25.60 -0.78 5.27
CA PRO A 168 26.82 0.01 5.25
C PRO A 168 27.28 0.38 6.65
N ALA A 169 28.56 0.54 6.72
CA ALA A 169 29.40 0.62 7.88
C ALA A 169 29.01 1.60 8.98
N ASN A 170 28.15 2.51 8.82
CA ASN A 170 27.81 3.51 9.83
C ASN A 170 26.31 3.46 10.13
N VAL A 171 25.86 2.33 10.67
CA VAL A 171 24.50 2.27 11.23
C VAL A 171 24.51 3.08 12.52
N ALA A 172 24.19 4.33 12.38
CA ALA A 172 23.91 5.17 13.53
C ALA A 172 22.56 5.81 13.31
N VAL A 173 21.77 5.80 14.33
CA VAL A 173 20.57 6.62 14.39
C VAL A 173 21.04 8.00 14.81
N GLY A 174 20.92 8.97 13.88
CA GLY A 174 21.14 10.35 14.21
C GLY A 174 22.35 11.03 13.60
N LEU A 175 22.49 12.29 13.96
CA LEU A 175 23.47 13.26 13.43
C LEU A 175 24.93 12.89 13.68
N ILE A 176 25.22 11.92 14.52
CA ILE A 176 26.53 11.55 14.95
C ILE A 176 26.71 10.04 14.84
N SER A 177 27.60 9.64 13.96
CA SER A 177 28.05 8.27 13.89
C SER A 177 28.87 7.95 15.11
N TYR A 178 28.39 7.09 15.98
CA TYR A 178 29.15 6.56 17.10
C TYR A 178 29.49 5.10 16.84
N GLY A 179 30.77 4.84 16.68
CA GLY A 179 31.32 3.49 16.76
C GLY A 179 31.50 2.75 15.46
N SER A 180 32.01 1.55 15.61
CA SER A 180 32.29 0.62 14.53
C SER A 180 31.02 0.22 13.76
N PRO A 181 31.15 -0.07 12.46
CA PRO A 181 30.07 -0.60 11.64
C PRO A 181 29.41 -1.80 12.32
N LYS A 182 28.08 -1.80 12.38
CA LYS A 182 27.34 -2.97 12.80
C LYS A 182 26.70 -3.61 11.58
N ALA A 183 27.00 -4.88 11.37
CA ALA A 183 26.20 -5.70 10.48
C ALA A 183 24.78 -5.81 11.06
N VAL A 184 23.80 -5.60 10.24
CA VAL A 184 22.37 -5.81 10.56
C VAL A 184 21.77 -6.61 9.44
N ASP A 185 21.22 -7.77 9.77
CA ASP A 185 20.45 -8.55 8.82
C ASP A 185 19.05 -7.95 8.71
N MET A 186 18.74 -7.38 7.56
CA MET A 186 17.42 -6.85 7.26
C MET A 186 16.66 -7.82 6.37
N LYS A 187 15.56 -8.32 6.89
CA LYS A 187 14.65 -9.15 6.11
C LYS A 187 13.63 -8.27 5.41
N ASP A 188 13.39 -8.57 4.13
CA ASP A 188 12.35 -7.90 3.34
C ASP A 188 12.51 -6.38 3.29
N ARG A 189 13.72 -5.91 2.97
CA ARG A 189 13.95 -4.50 2.70
C ARG A 189 13.17 -4.06 1.46
N ASP A 190 12.52 -2.91 1.55
CA ASP A 190 11.64 -2.32 0.54
C ASP A 190 12.22 -2.35 -0.89
N ARG A 191 13.44 -1.89 -1.10
CA ARG A 191 14.09 -1.92 -2.42
C ARG A 191 14.36 -3.34 -2.91
N ASN A 192 14.74 -4.26 -2.02
CA ASN A 192 14.98 -5.64 -2.41
C ASN A 192 13.68 -6.32 -2.85
N VAL A 193 12.59 -6.10 -2.12
CA VAL A 193 11.28 -6.65 -2.44
C VAL A 193 10.75 -6.07 -3.76
N LEU A 194 10.77 -4.75 -3.91
CA LEU A 194 10.17 -4.06 -5.06
C LEU A 194 10.96 -4.23 -6.35
N TYR A 195 12.28 -4.25 -6.27
CA TYR A 195 13.15 -4.25 -7.46
C TYR A 195 13.91 -5.56 -7.63
N ASN A 196 13.66 -6.56 -6.79
CA ASN A 196 14.41 -7.82 -6.79
C ASN A 196 15.92 -7.56 -6.83
N ALA A 197 16.36 -6.59 -6.02
CA ALA A 197 17.73 -6.13 -6.05
C ALA A 197 18.64 -7.16 -5.40
N SER A 198 19.31 -7.95 -6.23
CA SER A 198 20.53 -8.63 -5.84
C SER A 198 21.69 -7.65 -6.09
N GLY A 199 22.50 -7.37 -5.10
CA GLY A 199 23.67 -6.53 -5.35
C GLY A 199 24.19 -5.80 -4.11
N THR A 200 25.11 -4.91 -4.36
CA THR A 200 25.81 -4.14 -3.35
C THR A 200 25.12 -2.79 -3.21
N VAL A 201 24.50 -2.52 -2.07
CA VAL A 201 23.98 -1.20 -1.71
C VAL A 201 24.98 -0.60 -0.71
N GLY A 202 25.51 0.59 -1.01
CA GLY A 202 26.46 1.28 -0.13
C GLY A 202 27.79 0.54 0.08
N GLY A 203 28.30 -0.13 -0.93
CA GLY A 203 29.66 -0.64 -1.00
C GLY A 203 29.92 -2.07 -0.48
N ASN A 204 29.17 -2.60 0.48
CA ASN A 204 29.46 -3.92 1.09
C ASN A 204 28.24 -4.72 1.52
N ILE A 205 27.09 -4.51 0.87
CA ILE A 205 25.85 -5.18 1.22
C ILE A 205 25.47 -6.16 0.14
N SER A 206 25.33 -7.42 0.50
CA SER A 206 24.75 -8.42 -0.38
C SER A 206 23.35 -8.83 0.07
N SER A 207 22.45 -9.05 -0.86
CA SER A 207 21.14 -9.63 -0.58
C SER A 207 20.99 -11.01 -1.23
N THR A 208 20.22 -11.86 -0.56
CA THR A 208 19.78 -13.15 -1.08
C THR A 208 18.26 -13.18 -1.09
N SER A 209 17.67 -13.95 -2.01
CA SER A 209 16.23 -14.02 -2.12
C SER A 209 15.76 -15.44 -2.44
N ASP A 210 14.76 -15.90 -1.70
CA ASP A 210 13.87 -17.00 -2.06
C ASP A 210 12.44 -16.51 -2.28
N ALA A 211 12.28 -15.19 -2.39
CA ALA A 211 11.00 -14.50 -2.38
C ALA A 211 10.47 -14.20 -3.79
N GLU A 212 9.16 -14.00 -3.88
CA GLU A 212 8.43 -13.62 -5.08
C GLU A 212 7.61 -12.36 -4.80
N LEU A 213 7.80 -11.30 -5.61
CA LEU A 213 6.93 -10.14 -5.62
C LEU A 213 5.64 -10.46 -6.37
N ILE A 214 4.51 -10.42 -5.67
CA ILE A 214 3.19 -10.82 -6.19
C ILE A 214 2.45 -9.63 -6.79
N ALA A 215 2.40 -8.51 -6.07
CA ALA A 215 1.79 -7.28 -6.56
C ALA A 215 2.54 -6.07 -6.01
N SER A 216 2.53 -4.98 -6.76
CA SER A 216 3.06 -3.70 -6.27
C SER A 216 2.45 -2.52 -7.00
N LYS A 217 2.46 -1.37 -6.35
CA LYS A 217 2.21 -0.07 -6.96
C LYS A 217 3.00 1.00 -6.24
N GLU A 218 3.65 1.85 -7.03
CA GLU A 218 4.15 3.14 -6.62
C GLU A 218 3.25 4.20 -7.26
N TYR A 219 2.70 5.08 -6.44
CA TYR A 219 1.88 6.21 -6.88
C TYR A 219 2.42 7.49 -6.27
N TYR A 220 2.48 8.54 -7.06
CA TYR A 220 3.00 9.83 -6.63
C TYR A 220 1.91 10.89 -6.69
N ILE A 221 1.68 11.55 -5.54
CA ILE A 221 0.76 12.67 -5.43
C ILE A 221 1.56 13.93 -5.75
N THR A 222 1.19 14.63 -6.83
CA THR A 222 1.82 15.87 -7.29
C THR A 222 1.07 17.10 -6.85
N ASP A 223 -0.26 16.99 -6.75
CA ASP A 223 -1.13 18.12 -6.52
C ASP A 223 -1.26 18.47 -5.03
N VAL A 224 -1.42 19.74 -4.73
CA VAL A 224 -1.82 20.24 -3.42
C VAL A 224 -3.31 19.95 -3.22
N ALA A 225 -3.69 19.54 -2.02
CA ALA A 225 -5.08 19.30 -1.63
C ALA A 225 -5.35 19.93 -0.27
N SER A 226 -6.05 21.06 -0.26
CA SER A 226 -6.48 21.77 0.96
C SER A 226 -7.62 21.07 1.68
N ASP A 227 -8.44 20.34 0.92
CA ASP A 227 -9.57 19.58 1.42
C ASP A 227 -9.27 18.09 1.38
N TRP A 228 -9.95 17.30 2.22
CA TRP A 228 -9.84 15.86 2.22
C TRP A 228 -10.25 15.29 0.86
N THR A 229 -9.30 14.65 0.20
CA THR A 229 -9.44 14.14 -1.17
C THR A 229 -9.27 12.63 -1.16
N SER A 230 -10.22 11.94 -1.79
CA SER A 230 -10.17 10.48 -1.94
C SER A 230 -9.19 10.08 -3.03
N LEU A 231 -8.37 9.08 -2.75
CA LEU A 231 -7.43 8.48 -3.70
C LEU A 231 -7.58 6.96 -3.66
N THR A 232 -7.75 6.35 -4.84
CA THR A 232 -7.70 4.90 -5.02
C THR A 232 -6.49 4.55 -5.87
N VAL A 233 -5.65 3.65 -5.38
CA VAL A 233 -4.39 3.22 -6.01
C VAL A 233 -4.48 1.74 -6.33
N ASP A 234 -4.72 1.39 -7.58
CA ASP A 234 -4.82 0.01 -8.05
C ASP A 234 -3.48 -0.72 -7.96
N LEU A 235 -3.49 -1.95 -7.47
CA LEU A 235 -2.33 -2.81 -7.37
C LEU A 235 -2.07 -3.54 -8.70
N ASN A 236 -0.81 -3.55 -9.12
CA ASN A 236 -0.37 -4.27 -10.30
C ASN A 236 0.09 -5.68 -9.90
N TYR A 237 -0.72 -6.68 -10.18
CA TYR A 237 -0.38 -8.08 -9.94
C TYR A 237 0.56 -8.61 -11.01
N LYS A 238 1.67 -9.20 -10.58
CA LYS A 238 2.70 -9.82 -11.43
C LYS A 238 2.51 -11.33 -11.52
N THR A 239 1.96 -11.93 -10.47
CA THR A 239 1.71 -13.38 -10.40
C THR A 239 0.35 -13.66 -9.74
N ASN A 240 -0.10 -14.92 -9.85
CA ASN A 240 -1.32 -15.38 -9.20
C ASN A 240 -1.06 -16.08 -7.85
N SER A 241 0.18 -16.06 -7.38
CA SER A 241 0.54 -16.68 -6.09
C SER A 241 -0.23 -16.03 -4.94
N THR A 242 -0.44 -16.79 -3.86
CA THR A 242 -1.00 -16.25 -2.62
C THR A 242 0.10 -15.49 -1.88
N PRO A 243 -0.13 -14.25 -1.48
CA PRO A 243 0.83 -13.50 -0.67
C PRO A 243 0.95 -14.08 0.75
N GLU A 244 2.05 -13.77 1.39
CA GLU A 244 2.30 -14.03 2.81
C GLU A 244 2.44 -12.72 3.59
N LYS A 245 2.76 -11.63 2.89
CA LYS A 245 3.08 -10.35 3.51
C LYS A 245 2.59 -9.17 2.67
N LEU A 246 2.27 -8.07 3.38
CA LEU A 246 1.89 -6.78 2.82
C LEU A 246 2.70 -5.67 3.48
N ASN A 247 3.15 -4.71 2.69
CA ASN A 247 3.57 -3.41 3.20
C ASN A 247 2.88 -2.28 2.43
N ILE A 248 2.56 -1.21 3.16
CA ILE A 248 2.08 0.07 2.64
C ILE A 248 2.97 1.15 3.22
N ILE A 249 3.45 2.07 2.38
CA ILE A 249 4.25 3.23 2.77
C ILE A 249 3.52 4.47 2.26
N LEU A 250 3.24 5.41 3.18
CA LEU A 250 2.65 6.70 2.88
C LEU A 250 3.65 7.77 3.30
N SER A 251 4.14 8.57 2.36
CA SER A 251 5.25 9.50 2.58
C SER A 251 4.94 10.91 2.09
N ALA A 252 5.30 11.92 2.88
CA ALA A 252 5.16 13.33 2.51
C ALA A 252 6.16 13.78 1.42
N ASN A 253 7.13 12.92 1.06
CA ASN A 253 8.13 13.12 0.01
C ASN A 253 8.15 11.98 -1.00
N ASP A 254 8.90 12.16 -2.08
CA ASP A 254 9.27 11.04 -2.95
C ASP A 254 10.17 10.07 -2.16
N PHE A 255 9.60 8.94 -1.78
CA PHE A 255 10.23 8.00 -0.85
C PHE A 255 11.56 7.43 -1.37
N PHE A 256 11.68 7.26 -2.68
CA PHE A 256 12.90 6.71 -3.30
C PHE A 256 13.83 7.76 -3.89
N ALA A 257 13.47 9.05 -3.82
CA ALA A 257 14.35 10.12 -4.26
C ALA A 257 15.56 10.30 -3.33
N ASP A 258 16.55 11.02 -3.84
CA ASP A 258 17.71 11.42 -3.05
C ASP A 258 17.23 12.25 -1.84
N ARG A 259 17.76 11.89 -0.67
CA ARG A 259 17.42 12.56 0.60
C ARG A 259 17.72 14.07 0.58
N SER A 260 18.70 14.52 -0.21
CA SER A 260 18.99 15.94 -0.37
C SER A 260 17.86 16.75 -1.00
N GLY A 261 16.99 16.09 -1.76
CA GLY A 261 15.80 16.67 -2.40
C GLY A 261 14.61 16.89 -1.46
N ILE A 262 14.66 16.39 -0.23
CA ILE A 262 13.55 16.55 0.72
C ILE A 262 13.40 18.01 1.12
N VAL A 263 12.18 18.54 1.01
CA VAL A 263 11.84 19.91 1.37
C VAL A 263 11.14 19.93 2.73
N ALA A 264 11.75 20.66 3.68
CA ALA A 264 11.19 20.81 5.01
C ALA A 264 9.84 21.54 4.98
N ASN A 265 8.95 21.16 5.91
CA ASN A 265 7.59 21.66 6.06
C ASN A 265 6.61 21.29 4.95
N ASN A 266 7.00 20.51 3.94
CA ASN A 266 6.03 19.82 3.11
C ASN A 266 5.28 18.81 3.97
N THR A 267 3.94 18.74 3.80
CA THR A 267 3.08 17.89 4.62
C THR A 267 2.23 16.96 3.77
N LEU A 268 1.91 15.82 4.37
CA LEU A 268 0.86 14.91 3.92
C LEU A 268 0.04 14.50 5.15
N SER A 269 -1.24 14.84 5.17
CA SER A 269 -2.18 14.24 6.11
C SER A 269 -2.86 13.06 5.45
N VAL A 270 -3.04 11.96 6.18
CA VAL A 270 -3.68 10.75 5.68
C VAL A 270 -4.68 10.21 6.69
N ASP A 271 -5.76 9.65 6.17
CA ASP A 271 -6.81 9.02 6.96
C ASP A 271 -7.56 7.96 6.13
N ASP A 272 -8.36 7.15 6.79
CA ASP A 272 -9.30 6.18 6.20
C ASP A 272 -8.65 5.28 5.13
N VAL A 273 -7.48 4.70 5.47
CA VAL A 273 -6.76 3.77 4.60
C VAL A 273 -7.45 2.43 4.59
N LYS A 274 -7.92 1.99 3.42
CA LYS A 274 -8.67 0.73 3.23
C LYS A 274 -8.07 -0.11 2.12
N LEU A 275 -8.22 -1.42 2.26
CA LEU A 275 -7.95 -2.37 1.20
C LEU A 275 -9.26 -2.68 0.47
N ILE A 276 -9.27 -2.49 -0.85
CA ILE A 276 -10.45 -2.66 -1.71
C ILE A 276 -10.42 -4.04 -2.37
N TYR A 277 -11.57 -4.71 -2.36
CA TYR A 277 -11.77 -6.04 -2.94
C TYR A 277 -12.99 -5.99 -3.87
N ARG A 278 -12.76 -5.89 -5.17
CA ARG A 278 -13.82 -5.72 -6.17
C ARG A 278 -14.60 -7.00 -6.39
N SER A 279 -15.91 -6.88 -6.56
CA SER A 279 -16.85 -8.00 -6.70
C SER A 279 -17.81 -7.84 -7.88
N GLN A 280 -17.39 -7.19 -8.97
CA GLN A 280 -18.23 -6.93 -10.13
C GLN A 280 -17.81 -7.77 -11.34
N ILE A 281 -18.76 -7.99 -12.26
CA ILE A 281 -18.47 -8.51 -13.60
C ILE A 281 -18.00 -7.34 -14.47
N SER A 282 -16.82 -7.47 -15.07
CA SER A 282 -16.27 -6.47 -15.99
C SER A 282 -16.68 -6.69 -17.45
N SER A 283 -16.92 -7.94 -17.84
CA SER A 283 -17.49 -8.31 -19.14
C SER A 283 -18.22 -9.62 -19.08
N LEU A 284 -19.19 -9.80 -19.97
CA LEU A 284 -20.03 -11.00 -20.02
C LEU A 284 -20.31 -11.41 -21.47
N LYS A 285 -20.13 -12.68 -21.77
CA LYS A 285 -20.57 -13.30 -23.02
C LYS A 285 -21.65 -14.34 -22.74
N VAL A 286 -22.53 -14.52 -23.70
CA VAL A 286 -23.56 -15.55 -23.69
C VAL A 286 -23.41 -16.37 -24.98
N ASN A 287 -23.21 -17.68 -24.88
CA ASN A 287 -22.90 -18.57 -26.00
C ASN A 287 -21.76 -18.05 -26.87
N GLY A 288 -20.66 -17.55 -26.23
CA GLY A 288 -19.47 -17.02 -26.90
C GLY A 288 -19.62 -15.60 -27.47
N THR A 289 -20.84 -15.02 -27.46
CA THR A 289 -21.06 -13.67 -27.97
C THR A 289 -21.19 -12.67 -26.84
N ALA A 290 -20.49 -11.52 -26.96
CA ALA A 290 -20.57 -10.45 -25.98
C ALA A 290 -22.03 -10.01 -25.79
N LEU A 291 -22.44 -9.82 -24.53
CA LEU A 291 -23.77 -9.35 -24.21
C LEU A 291 -23.89 -7.88 -24.65
N GLU A 292 -24.78 -7.66 -25.64
CA GLU A 292 -25.05 -6.32 -26.16
C GLU A 292 -25.62 -5.41 -25.07
N GLY A 293 -25.06 -4.20 -24.94
CA GLY A 293 -25.50 -3.24 -23.94
C GLY A 293 -25.06 -3.61 -22.51
N PHE A 294 -24.10 -4.53 -22.33
CA PHE A 294 -23.58 -4.86 -21.00
C PHE A 294 -23.03 -3.61 -20.32
N ASN A 295 -23.45 -3.38 -19.08
CA ASN A 295 -22.96 -2.36 -18.20
C ASN A 295 -22.80 -2.96 -16.79
N LYS A 296 -21.62 -2.80 -16.18
CA LYS A 296 -21.29 -3.36 -14.86
C LYS A 296 -22.26 -2.95 -13.75
N ASP A 297 -22.95 -1.82 -13.91
CA ASP A 297 -23.90 -1.26 -12.94
C ASP A 297 -25.36 -1.62 -13.26
N THR A 298 -25.60 -2.47 -14.27
CA THR A 298 -26.92 -2.98 -14.62
C THR A 298 -27.08 -4.41 -14.13
N TYR A 299 -28.04 -4.63 -13.24
CA TYR A 299 -28.19 -5.90 -12.53
C TYR A 299 -29.22 -6.86 -13.15
N THR A 300 -29.89 -6.47 -14.23
CA THR A 300 -30.89 -7.35 -14.89
C THR A 300 -30.92 -7.13 -16.39
N TYR A 301 -30.86 -8.22 -17.14
CA TYR A 301 -30.91 -8.22 -18.58
C TYR A 301 -32.04 -9.16 -19.09
N ALA A 302 -32.79 -8.68 -20.04
CA ALA A 302 -33.71 -9.50 -20.82
C ALA A 302 -33.03 -9.90 -22.15
N ILE A 303 -32.60 -11.15 -22.26
CA ILE A 303 -31.79 -11.62 -23.38
C ILE A 303 -32.73 -12.33 -24.39
N LYS A 304 -32.66 -11.90 -25.65
CA LYS A 304 -33.40 -12.48 -26.74
C LYS A 304 -32.84 -13.82 -27.16
N GLY A 305 -33.63 -14.85 -27.12
CA GLY A 305 -33.24 -16.22 -27.52
C GLY A 305 -33.82 -17.27 -26.60
N SER A 306 -33.41 -18.52 -26.82
CA SER A 306 -33.75 -19.61 -25.91
C SER A 306 -32.88 -19.53 -24.66
N CYS A 307 -33.48 -19.80 -23.50
CA CYS A 307 -32.75 -19.90 -22.26
C CYS A 307 -31.70 -21.03 -22.37
N PRO A 308 -30.41 -20.77 -22.07
CA PRO A 308 -29.42 -21.82 -22.06
C PRO A 308 -29.76 -22.97 -21.12
N GLU A 309 -29.28 -24.16 -21.43
CA GLU A 309 -29.51 -25.33 -20.56
C GLU A 309 -28.62 -25.34 -19.32
N SER A 310 -27.41 -24.80 -19.46
CA SER A 310 -26.41 -24.76 -18.37
C SER A 310 -25.69 -23.42 -18.28
N GLU A 311 -25.04 -23.20 -17.16
CA GLU A 311 -24.17 -22.06 -16.89
C GLU A 311 -22.95 -21.97 -17.79
N ALA A 312 -22.53 -23.09 -18.43
CA ALA A 312 -21.43 -23.11 -19.38
C ALA A 312 -21.63 -22.21 -20.60
N ALA A 313 -22.89 -21.72 -20.82
CA ALA A 313 -23.17 -20.72 -21.84
C ALA A 313 -22.67 -19.30 -21.48
N PHE A 314 -22.33 -19.06 -20.24
CA PHE A 314 -21.90 -17.75 -19.75
C PHE A 314 -20.39 -17.71 -19.51
N ASP A 315 -19.71 -16.74 -20.12
CA ASP A 315 -18.30 -16.45 -19.91
C ASP A 315 -18.21 -15.04 -19.31
N ALA A 316 -17.98 -15.00 -17.98
CA ALA A 316 -17.93 -13.78 -17.20
C ALA A 316 -16.49 -13.50 -16.75
N VAL A 317 -16.02 -12.29 -16.99
CA VAL A 317 -14.74 -11.78 -16.46
C VAL A 317 -15.01 -10.94 -15.24
N LEU A 318 -14.40 -11.29 -14.13
CA LEU A 318 -14.50 -10.56 -12.86
C LEU A 318 -13.39 -9.50 -12.76
N ASN A 319 -13.68 -8.40 -12.09
CA ASN A 319 -12.69 -7.32 -11.86
C ASN A 319 -11.91 -7.50 -10.54
N GLY A 320 -12.33 -8.39 -9.65
CA GLY A 320 -11.67 -8.63 -8.36
C GLY A 320 -10.75 -9.86 -8.39
N LYS A 321 -9.59 -9.76 -7.76
CA LYS A 321 -8.57 -10.83 -7.76
C LYS A 321 -8.94 -12.04 -6.91
N ASN A 322 -9.78 -11.86 -5.89
CA ASN A 322 -10.35 -12.94 -5.09
C ASN A 322 -11.85 -13.16 -5.38
N ALA A 323 -12.41 -12.44 -6.37
CA ALA A 323 -13.81 -12.56 -6.68
C ALA A 323 -14.12 -13.95 -7.27
N SER A 324 -15.26 -14.49 -6.90
CA SER A 324 -15.83 -15.73 -7.43
C SER A 324 -17.23 -15.49 -7.92
N ILE A 325 -17.70 -16.33 -8.85
CA ILE A 325 -19.05 -16.27 -9.40
C ILE A 325 -19.75 -17.61 -9.21
N ALA A 326 -20.98 -17.56 -8.75
CA ALA A 326 -21.88 -18.71 -8.67
C ALA A 326 -23.12 -18.45 -9.51
N TRP A 327 -23.57 -19.44 -10.22
CA TRP A 327 -24.75 -19.37 -11.06
C TRP A 327 -25.89 -20.19 -10.49
N THR A 328 -27.10 -19.65 -10.54
CA THR A 328 -28.32 -20.38 -10.22
C THR A 328 -29.35 -20.19 -11.35
N LYS A 329 -30.19 -21.21 -11.60
CA LYS A 329 -31.23 -21.19 -12.61
C LYS A 329 -32.58 -21.45 -11.97
N SER A 330 -33.57 -20.59 -12.27
CA SER A 330 -34.96 -20.78 -11.89
C SER A 330 -35.84 -20.48 -13.09
N GLY A 331 -36.45 -21.51 -13.65
CA GLY A 331 -37.23 -21.39 -14.88
C GLY A 331 -36.39 -20.82 -16.04
N ASN A 332 -36.81 -19.68 -16.55
CA ASN A 332 -36.12 -18.94 -17.63
C ASN A 332 -35.20 -17.80 -17.09
N THR A 333 -34.84 -17.84 -15.82
CA THR A 333 -34.00 -16.85 -15.21
C THR A 333 -32.69 -17.49 -14.73
N TYR A 334 -31.55 -16.94 -15.16
CA TYR A 334 -30.25 -17.18 -14.56
C TYR A 334 -29.88 -16.04 -13.62
N THR A 335 -29.35 -16.39 -12.48
CA THR A 335 -28.78 -15.43 -11.52
C THR A 335 -27.33 -15.72 -11.35
N ALA A 336 -26.48 -14.72 -11.62
CA ALA A 336 -25.06 -14.71 -11.27
C ALA A 336 -24.88 -14.01 -9.92
N THR A 337 -24.29 -14.69 -8.96
CA THR A 337 -23.89 -14.10 -7.68
C THR A 337 -22.39 -13.98 -7.69
N VAL A 338 -21.88 -12.75 -7.67
CA VAL A 338 -20.45 -12.47 -7.53
C VAL A 338 -20.16 -12.18 -6.07
N SER A 339 -19.16 -12.85 -5.53
CA SER A 339 -18.72 -12.66 -4.14
C SER A 339 -17.23 -12.39 -4.05
N ASN A 340 -16.81 -11.60 -3.07
CA ASN A 340 -15.43 -11.35 -2.70
C ASN A 340 -15.29 -11.32 -1.18
N VAL A 341 -14.05 -11.36 -0.68
CA VAL A 341 -13.71 -11.52 0.73
C VAL A 341 -13.63 -10.20 1.52
N GLY A 342 -14.01 -9.06 0.95
CA GLY A 342 -13.86 -7.77 1.61
C GLY A 342 -14.80 -6.68 1.11
N GLU A 343 -14.51 -5.43 1.52
CA GLU A 343 -15.27 -4.26 1.11
C GLU A 343 -15.06 -3.96 -0.37
N ASP A 344 -16.13 -3.69 -1.09
CA ASP A 344 -16.11 -3.20 -2.47
C ASP A 344 -16.09 -1.65 -2.47
N GLU A 345 -15.65 -1.06 -3.58
CA GLU A 345 -15.90 0.35 -3.86
C GLU A 345 -17.39 0.49 -4.24
N SER A 346 -18.21 0.87 -3.31
CA SER A 346 -19.62 1.26 -3.57
C SER A 346 -19.72 2.75 -3.87
#